data_7dbb5d5159996489c43f2354c2e501e3
#
_entry.id   7dbb5d5159996489c43f2354c2e501e3
#
_cell.length_a   1.000
_cell.length_b   1.000
_cell.length_c   1.000
_cell.angle_alpha   90.00
_cell.angle_beta   90.00
_cell.angle_gamma   90.00
#
_symmetry.space_group_name_H-M   'P 1'
#
loop_
_entity.id
_entity.type
_entity.pdbx_description
1 polymer ?
#
loop_
_entity_poly.entity_id
_entity_poly.type
_entity_poly.pdbx_seq_one_letter_code
_entity_poly.pdbx_strand_id
1 'polypeptide(L)'
;MATPNSVLARARKWIGHAEKPNNDTRFNTLFYGRRVNGSAYPWCAAFTSVICQEEGMRPNVDYPHSAGVAVCFAWFSRNGRIVSKHKLKPGDMVRFTFSHIAFVEKVLSGNRVQTIEGNTSGSNAGSQRDGGGVHRRIRSLSIIQYGGRPNYTGKATSAPDDKEGLFGMTMYAPRTRKKDLKLPKGKWKTLPIDDKDNSSLLTGLKPGDDVLVNASIALKGLPKGAEAQVRLYAVSYKKGTKTRRLSAGYAQEIVGTAGNTLGAVTLMRRNTHKAASGRDIRIRAEICVYTSGVTLTRAQFHRGKA
;
A
#
# COMPACT_ATOMS: atom_id res chain seq x y z
N MET A 1 -8.43 -20.26 18.75
CA MET A 1 -7.71 -19.74 17.57
C MET A 1 -8.65 -18.86 16.78
N ALA A 2 -8.16 -17.70 16.32
CA ALA A 2 -8.97 -16.79 15.53
C ALA A 2 -9.38 -17.40 14.19
N THR A 3 -10.62 -17.19 13.81
CA THR A 3 -11.18 -17.61 12.53
C THR A 3 -11.77 -16.41 11.79
N PRO A 4 -11.99 -16.47 10.46
CA PRO A 4 -12.70 -15.42 9.75
C PRO A 4 -14.03 -15.06 10.43
N ASN A 5 -14.76 -16.07 10.89
CA ASN A 5 -16.07 -15.88 11.55
C ASN A 5 -15.94 -15.19 12.92
N SER A 6 -14.92 -15.51 13.74
CA SER A 6 -14.74 -14.88 15.03
C SER A 6 -14.33 -13.42 14.90
N VAL A 7 -13.40 -13.11 13.98
CA VAL A 7 -12.99 -11.74 13.66
C VAL A 7 -14.16 -10.90 13.15
N LEU A 8 -14.97 -11.47 12.23
CA LEU A 8 -16.17 -10.78 11.75
C LEU A 8 -17.24 -10.62 12.83
N ALA A 9 -17.41 -11.61 13.72
CA ALA A 9 -18.30 -11.49 14.88
C ALA A 9 -17.87 -10.36 15.81
N ARG A 10 -16.55 -10.21 16.05
CA ARG A 10 -15.99 -9.10 16.80
C ARG A 10 -16.26 -7.76 16.12
N ALA A 11 -15.99 -7.65 14.83
CA ALA A 11 -16.21 -6.43 14.07
C ALA A 11 -17.71 -6.01 14.07
N ARG A 12 -18.63 -6.97 13.98
CA ARG A 12 -20.09 -6.71 14.03
C ARG A 12 -20.56 -6.05 15.31
N LYS A 13 -19.93 -6.37 16.44
CA LYS A 13 -20.29 -5.75 17.75
C LYS A 13 -20.07 -4.25 17.77
N TRP A 14 -19.28 -3.73 16.85
CA TRP A 14 -18.94 -2.32 16.77
C TRP A 14 -19.78 -1.55 15.74
N ILE A 15 -20.62 -2.21 14.96
CA ILE A 15 -21.50 -1.53 14.01
C ILE A 15 -22.41 -0.56 14.77
N GLY A 16 -22.43 0.70 14.32
CA GLY A 16 -23.11 1.81 14.99
C GLY A 16 -22.22 2.61 15.96
N HIS A 17 -20.99 2.16 16.23
CA HIS A 17 -20.03 2.98 16.97
C HIS A 17 -19.73 4.27 16.20
N ALA A 18 -19.75 5.40 16.89
CA ALA A 18 -19.34 6.71 16.39
C ALA A 18 -18.13 7.21 17.18
N GLU A 19 -17.21 7.87 16.51
CA GLU A 19 -16.11 8.58 17.15
C GLU A 19 -16.61 9.82 17.88
N LYS A 20 -15.82 10.31 18.82
CA LYS A 20 -15.89 11.69 19.28
C LYS A 20 -15.21 12.60 18.25
N PRO A 21 -15.46 13.91 18.22
CA PRO A 21 -14.87 14.82 17.25
C PRO A 21 -13.36 14.63 17.06
N ASN A 22 -12.88 14.79 15.82
CA ASN A 22 -11.47 14.72 15.44
C ASN A 22 -10.81 13.34 15.60
N ASN A 23 -11.45 12.27 15.14
CA ASN A 23 -10.88 10.93 15.20
C ASN A 23 -10.56 10.41 16.61
N ASP A 24 -11.22 10.97 17.66
CA ASP A 24 -11.09 10.52 19.03
C ASP A 24 -11.94 9.25 19.24
N THR A 25 -11.32 8.10 19.10
CA THR A 25 -11.99 6.80 19.20
C THR A 25 -11.17 5.81 20.03
N ARG A 26 -11.88 4.82 20.61
CA ARG A 26 -11.19 3.73 21.32
C ARG A 26 -10.24 2.96 20.43
N PHE A 27 -10.51 2.84 19.14
CA PHE A 27 -9.63 2.11 18.21
C PHE A 27 -8.28 2.80 18.10
N ASN A 28 -8.25 4.12 18.00
CA ASN A 28 -7.01 4.88 18.05
C ASN A 28 -6.33 4.76 19.42
N THR A 29 -7.08 4.86 20.52
CA THR A 29 -6.51 4.72 21.87
C THR A 29 -5.85 3.36 22.07
N LEU A 30 -6.50 2.27 21.67
CA LEU A 30 -5.96 0.91 21.79
C LEU A 30 -4.77 0.68 20.84
N PHE A 31 -4.86 1.19 19.60
CA PHE A 31 -3.81 1.04 18.61
C PHE A 31 -2.51 1.76 19.01
N TYR A 32 -2.62 3.01 19.49
CA TYR A 32 -1.47 3.83 19.86
C TYR A 32 -1.03 3.68 21.33
N GLY A 33 -1.75 2.90 22.14
CA GLY A 33 -1.50 2.73 23.58
C GLY A 33 -1.73 4.00 24.40
N ARG A 34 -2.30 5.05 23.81
CA ARG A 34 -2.65 6.34 24.43
C ARG A 34 -3.78 7.01 23.67
N ARG A 35 -4.52 7.88 24.33
CA ARG A 35 -5.53 8.69 23.65
C ARG A 35 -4.86 9.63 22.63
N VAL A 36 -5.35 9.60 21.39
CA VAL A 36 -4.94 10.49 20.30
C VAL A 36 -6.20 11.01 19.61
N ASN A 37 -6.09 12.21 19.02
CA ASN A 37 -7.14 12.84 18.22
C ASN A 37 -6.51 13.75 17.16
N GLY A 38 -7.32 14.21 16.22
CA GLY A 38 -6.90 15.08 15.12
C GLY A 38 -6.89 14.40 13.75
N SER A 39 -6.83 15.19 12.70
CA SER A 39 -6.85 14.73 11.29
C SER A 39 -5.68 13.82 10.90
N ALA A 40 -4.61 13.80 11.71
CA ALA A 40 -3.46 12.91 11.50
C ALA A 40 -3.73 11.46 11.91
N TYR A 41 -4.90 11.17 12.50
CA TYR A 41 -5.24 9.85 13.04
C TYR A 41 -6.49 9.22 12.41
N PRO A 42 -6.57 9.09 11.06
CA PRO A 42 -7.65 8.33 10.44
C PRO A 42 -7.56 6.87 10.90
N TRP A 43 -8.70 6.28 11.27
CA TRP A 43 -8.67 5.03 12.04
C TRP A 43 -9.26 3.80 11.34
N CYS A 44 -9.46 3.83 10.04
CA CYS A 44 -9.93 2.63 9.30
C CYS A 44 -8.97 1.44 9.46
N ALA A 45 -7.65 1.66 9.35
CA ALA A 45 -6.65 0.61 9.51
C ALA A 45 -6.38 0.28 11.00
N ALA A 46 -6.46 1.27 11.90
CA ALA A 46 -6.42 1.02 13.34
C ALA A 46 -7.60 0.14 13.77
N PHE A 47 -8.82 0.37 13.24
CA PHE A 47 -9.99 -0.48 13.47
C PHE A 47 -9.71 -1.95 13.11
N THR A 48 -9.26 -2.21 11.87
CA THR A 48 -8.98 -3.58 11.44
C THR A 48 -7.87 -4.24 12.27
N SER A 49 -6.86 -3.48 12.66
CA SER A 49 -5.77 -3.96 13.52
C SER A 49 -6.25 -4.33 14.93
N VAL A 50 -7.05 -3.47 15.56
CA VAL A 50 -7.58 -3.70 16.92
C VAL A 50 -8.53 -4.89 16.93
N ILE A 51 -9.41 -5.04 15.94
CA ILE A 51 -10.32 -6.20 15.84
C ILE A 51 -9.53 -7.51 15.77
N CYS A 52 -8.47 -7.58 14.96
CA CYS A 52 -7.61 -8.76 14.88
C CYS A 52 -6.89 -9.02 16.21
N GLN A 53 -6.37 -7.98 16.86
CA GLN A 53 -5.68 -8.09 18.14
C GLN A 53 -6.62 -8.58 19.24
N GLU A 54 -7.85 -8.09 19.32
CA GLU A 54 -8.87 -8.52 20.29
C GLU A 54 -9.30 -9.98 20.10
N GLU A 55 -9.10 -10.56 18.91
CA GLU A 55 -9.31 -11.99 18.63
C GLU A 55 -8.03 -12.83 18.86
N GLY A 56 -7.01 -12.27 19.48
CA GLY A 56 -5.77 -12.97 19.84
C GLY A 56 -4.85 -13.27 18.66
N MET A 57 -5.03 -12.58 17.52
CA MET A 57 -4.12 -12.68 16.40
C MET A 57 -2.82 -11.91 16.68
N ARG A 58 -1.69 -12.43 16.18
CA ARG A 58 -0.36 -11.86 16.43
C ARG A 58 -0.08 -10.71 15.46
N PRO A 59 0.23 -9.50 15.96
CA PRO A 59 0.58 -8.34 15.13
C PRO A 59 1.78 -8.64 14.21
N ASN A 60 1.69 -8.25 12.95
CA ASN A 60 2.72 -8.43 11.92
C ASN A 60 3.17 -9.88 11.66
N VAL A 61 2.42 -10.86 12.18
CA VAL A 61 2.59 -12.30 11.95
C VAL A 61 1.33 -12.87 11.29
N ASP A 62 0.17 -12.57 11.86
CA ASP A 62 -1.11 -13.09 11.37
C ASP A 62 -1.89 -12.04 10.56
N TYR A 63 -1.64 -10.77 10.80
CA TYR A 63 -2.26 -9.63 10.14
C TYR A 63 -1.34 -8.41 10.17
N PRO A 64 -1.52 -7.43 9.25
CA PRO A 64 -0.75 -6.19 9.29
C PRO A 64 -1.19 -5.31 10.46
N HIS A 65 -0.29 -4.98 11.36
CA HIS A 65 -0.53 -4.04 12.45
C HIS A 65 0.00 -2.66 12.06
N SER A 66 -0.87 -1.85 11.48
CA SER A 66 -0.53 -0.49 11.02
C SER A 66 -1.77 0.39 10.96
N ALA A 67 -1.61 1.69 11.22
CA ALA A 67 -2.64 2.70 10.98
C ALA A 67 -2.67 3.18 9.51
N GLY A 68 -1.66 2.83 8.71
CA GLY A 68 -1.55 3.21 7.30
C GLY A 68 -2.05 2.13 6.36
N VAL A 69 -3.07 2.43 5.55
CA VAL A 69 -3.65 1.48 4.57
C VAL A 69 -2.60 0.92 3.62
N ALA A 70 -1.73 1.77 3.07
CA ALA A 70 -0.66 1.35 2.18
C ALA A 70 0.32 0.39 2.87
N VAL A 71 0.63 0.63 4.15
CA VAL A 71 1.53 -0.22 4.95
C VAL A 71 0.89 -1.58 5.21
N CYS A 72 -0.43 -1.62 5.51
CA CYS A 72 -1.18 -2.87 5.66
C CYS A 72 -1.07 -3.73 4.40
N PHE A 73 -1.30 -3.14 3.24
CA PHE A 73 -1.28 -3.90 1.99
C PHE A 73 0.14 -4.22 1.50
N ALA A 74 1.15 -3.42 1.85
CA ALA A 74 2.55 -3.78 1.68
C ALA A 74 2.94 -5.01 2.52
N TRP A 75 2.37 -5.14 3.74
CA TRP A 75 2.56 -6.33 4.56
C TRP A 75 1.92 -7.57 3.91
N PHE A 76 0.65 -7.49 3.47
CA PHE A 76 0.01 -8.60 2.74
C PHE A 76 0.81 -9.01 1.51
N SER A 77 1.33 -8.04 0.77
CA SER A 77 2.17 -8.26 -0.40
C SER A 77 3.44 -9.04 -0.05
N ARG A 78 4.20 -8.58 0.95
CA ARG A 78 5.45 -9.23 1.37
C ARG A 78 5.25 -10.65 1.90
N ASN A 79 4.05 -10.95 2.41
CA ASN A 79 3.72 -12.26 2.98
C ASN A 79 2.94 -13.16 2.01
N GLY A 80 2.86 -12.83 0.73
CA GLY A 80 2.15 -13.64 -0.28
C GLY A 80 0.64 -13.78 -0.01
N ARG A 81 0.01 -12.77 0.63
CA ARG A 81 -1.36 -12.85 1.13
C ARG A 81 -2.33 -11.91 0.43
N ILE A 82 -1.93 -11.34 -0.70
CA ILE A 82 -2.85 -10.58 -1.55
C ILE A 82 -3.84 -11.52 -2.23
N VAL A 83 -5.05 -11.05 -2.39
CA VAL A 83 -6.17 -11.78 -3.00
C VAL A 83 -6.77 -10.92 -4.11
N SER A 84 -6.95 -11.51 -5.28
CA SER A 84 -7.70 -10.86 -6.36
C SER A 84 -9.11 -10.48 -5.86
N LYS A 85 -9.60 -9.30 -6.25
CA LYS A 85 -10.96 -8.85 -5.90
C LYS A 85 -12.06 -9.82 -6.35
N HIS A 86 -11.81 -10.68 -7.33
CA HIS A 86 -12.72 -11.71 -7.80
C HIS A 86 -12.64 -13.04 -7.01
N LYS A 87 -11.69 -13.15 -6.06
CA LYS A 87 -11.47 -14.33 -5.20
C LYS A 87 -11.61 -14.01 -3.71
N LEU A 88 -12.25 -12.90 -3.39
CA LEU A 88 -12.50 -12.49 -2.01
C LEU A 88 -13.36 -13.52 -1.26
N LYS A 89 -13.11 -13.64 0.04
CA LYS A 89 -13.88 -14.47 0.97
C LYS A 89 -14.21 -13.67 2.24
N PRO A 90 -15.23 -14.04 3.00
CA PRO A 90 -15.45 -13.47 4.33
C PRO A 90 -14.18 -13.53 5.20
N GLY A 91 -13.87 -12.42 5.86
CA GLY A 91 -12.66 -12.26 6.64
C GLY A 91 -11.47 -11.63 5.89
N ASP A 92 -11.47 -11.59 4.57
CA ASP A 92 -10.45 -10.83 3.83
C ASP A 92 -10.57 -9.34 4.15
N MET A 93 -9.46 -8.62 4.09
CA MET A 93 -9.43 -7.16 4.12
C MET A 93 -9.35 -6.65 2.68
N VAL A 94 -10.11 -5.61 2.33
CA VAL A 94 -10.07 -5.00 0.98
C VAL A 94 -9.43 -3.64 0.99
N ARG A 95 -8.64 -3.36 -0.05
CA ARG A 95 -8.12 -2.03 -0.39
C ARG A 95 -9.02 -1.39 -1.42
N PHE A 96 -9.49 -0.20 -1.12
CA PHE A 96 -10.27 0.59 -2.06
C PHE A 96 -9.38 1.42 -3.01
N THR A 97 -9.95 1.94 -4.08
CA THR A 97 -9.29 2.87 -5.01
C THR A 97 -8.95 4.21 -4.34
N PHE A 98 -9.60 4.53 -3.25
CA PHE A 98 -9.27 5.60 -2.31
C PHE A 98 -8.58 5.01 -1.06
N SER A 99 -7.90 5.84 -0.27
CA SER A 99 -7.12 5.37 0.90
C SER A 99 -8.05 4.88 2.02
N HIS A 100 -8.54 3.64 1.90
CA HIS A 100 -9.43 3.01 2.86
C HIS A 100 -9.24 1.49 2.89
N ILE A 101 -9.55 0.87 4.05
CA ILE A 101 -9.49 -0.58 4.30
C ILE A 101 -10.72 -1.02 5.08
N ALA A 102 -11.22 -2.22 4.77
CA ALA A 102 -12.37 -2.80 5.45
C ALA A 102 -12.30 -4.33 5.47
N PHE A 103 -13.03 -4.97 6.38
CA PHE A 103 -13.29 -6.41 6.32
C PHE A 103 -14.38 -6.75 5.30
N VAL A 104 -14.18 -7.79 4.50
CA VAL A 104 -15.24 -8.43 3.72
C VAL A 104 -16.11 -9.26 4.67
N GLU A 105 -17.37 -8.91 4.79
CA GLU A 105 -18.33 -9.68 5.58
C GLU A 105 -19.01 -10.76 4.74
N LYS A 106 -19.41 -10.43 3.50
CA LYS A 106 -20.03 -11.34 2.53
C LYS A 106 -19.64 -10.98 1.11
N VAL A 107 -19.51 -11.98 0.27
CA VAL A 107 -19.47 -11.81 -1.19
C VAL A 107 -20.90 -11.89 -1.71
N LEU A 108 -21.33 -10.94 -2.51
CA LEU A 108 -22.69 -10.82 -3.04
C LEU A 108 -22.67 -11.02 -4.55
N SER A 109 -23.84 -11.31 -5.11
CA SER A 109 -24.05 -11.32 -6.57
C SER A 109 -23.86 -9.92 -7.17
N GLY A 110 -23.66 -9.84 -8.50
CA GLY A 110 -23.54 -8.56 -9.23
C GLY A 110 -22.26 -7.80 -8.92
N ASN A 111 -21.13 -8.49 -8.79
CA ASN A 111 -19.82 -7.86 -8.55
C ASN A 111 -19.81 -6.92 -7.33
N ARG A 112 -20.40 -7.36 -6.23
CA ARG A 112 -20.50 -6.59 -4.98
C ARG A 112 -20.02 -7.41 -3.79
N VAL A 113 -19.60 -6.71 -2.74
CA VAL A 113 -19.30 -7.27 -1.41
C VAL A 113 -20.00 -6.45 -0.35
N GLN A 114 -20.37 -7.12 0.75
CA GLN A 114 -20.75 -6.47 1.99
C GLN A 114 -19.51 -6.38 2.87
N THR A 115 -19.24 -5.19 3.39
CA THR A 115 -18.07 -4.90 4.21
C THR A 115 -18.48 -4.41 5.60
N ILE A 116 -17.56 -4.53 6.58
CA ILE A 116 -17.63 -3.83 7.86
C ILE A 116 -16.43 -2.87 7.88
N GLU A 117 -16.69 -1.60 8.02
CA GLU A 117 -15.75 -0.50 7.82
C GLU A 117 -15.70 0.39 9.06
N GLY A 118 -14.50 0.70 9.56
CA GLY A 118 -14.26 1.75 10.53
C GLY A 118 -13.91 3.06 9.83
N ASN A 119 -14.18 4.19 10.46
CA ASN A 119 -13.92 5.54 9.94
C ASN A 119 -14.61 5.83 8.61
N THR A 120 -15.86 5.40 8.47
CA THR A 120 -16.66 5.64 7.26
C THR A 120 -18.04 6.17 7.63
N SER A 121 -18.74 6.74 6.66
CA SER A 121 -20.14 7.18 6.83
C SER A 121 -21.13 6.05 6.58
N GLY A 122 -22.26 6.10 7.24
CA GLY A 122 -23.37 5.15 7.07
C GLY A 122 -24.09 5.28 5.72
N SER A 123 -23.93 6.41 5.02
CA SER A 123 -24.54 6.69 3.72
C SER A 123 -23.50 7.02 2.64
N ASN A 124 -23.92 7.06 1.37
CA ASN A 124 -23.05 7.48 0.25
C ASN A 124 -22.84 8.99 0.18
N ALA A 125 -23.65 9.77 0.88
CA ALA A 125 -23.52 11.23 0.92
C ALA A 125 -22.40 11.73 1.85
N GLY A 126 -21.98 10.90 2.82
CA GLY A 126 -20.89 11.24 3.73
C GLY A 126 -19.52 10.78 3.25
N SER A 127 -18.48 11.14 3.99
CA SER A 127 -17.11 10.69 3.69
C SER A 127 -16.99 9.18 3.72
N GLN A 128 -16.38 8.62 2.69
CA GLN A 128 -16.19 7.17 2.58
C GLN A 128 -14.89 6.69 3.23
N ARG A 129 -14.02 7.60 3.63
CA ARG A 129 -12.70 7.31 4.22
C ARG A 129 -12.43 8.03 5.54
N ASP A 130 -13.29 8.97 5.93
CA ASP A 130 -13.19 9.79 7.15
C ASP A 130 -14.59 10.19 7.60
N GLY A 131 -15.44 9.19 7.81
CA GLY A 131 -16.86 9.37 8.09
C GLY A 131 -17.26 9.16 9.55
N GLY A 132 -16.30 8.90 10.43
CA GLY A 132 -16.46 8.92 11.87
C GLY A 132 -17.18 7.73 12.50
N GLY A 133 -17.55 6.69 11.77
CA GLY A 133 -18.31 5.57 12.32
C GLY A 133 -17.86 4.19 11.89
N VAL A 134 -18.40 3.15 12.57
CA VAL A 134 -18.31 1.76 12.13
C VAL A 134 -19.62 1.37 11.47
N HIS A 135 -19.56 1.06 10.17
CA HIS A 135 -20.76 0.77 9.40
C HIS A 135 -20.63 -0.49 8.55
N ARG A 136 -21.77 -1.14 8.32
CA ARG A 136 -21.90 -2.16 7.28
C ARG A 136 -22.19 -1.47 5.96
N ARG A 137 -21.42 -1.80 4.90
CA ARG A 137 -21.58 -1.19 3.59
C ARG A 137 -21.71 -2.25 2.50
N ILE A 138 -22.38 -1.91 1.41
CA ILE A 138 -22.34 -2.69 0.16
C ILE A 138 -21.46 -1.93 -0.83
N ARG A 139 -20.40 -2.59 -1.32
CA ARG A 139 -19.40 -2.01 -2.19
C ARG A 139 -19.32 -2.75 -3.52
N SER A 140 -19.21 -2.00 -4.62
CA SER A 140 -18.90 -2.57 -5.93
C SER A 140 -17.44 -3.01 -6.00
N LEU A 141 -17.15 -4.13 -6.68
CA LEU A 141 -15.78 -4.54 -6.97
C LEU A 141 -15.03 -3.54 -7.87
N SER A 142 -15.73 -2.62 -8.56
CA SER A 142 -15.10 -1.57 -9.37
C SER A 142 -14.24 -0.62 -8.55
N ILE A 143 -14.63 -0.34 -7.29
CA ILE A 143 -13.89 0.53 -6.38
C ILE A 143 -12.94 -0.24 -5.45
N ILE A 144 -12.80 -1.55 -5.59
CA ILE A 144 -11.84 -2.38 -4.88
C ILE A 144 -10.65 -2.67 -5.79
N GLN A 145 -9.44 -2.40 -5.31
CA GLN A 145 -8.21 -2.71 -6.03
C GLN A 145 -7.89 -4.20 -5.91
N TYR A 146 -7.80 -4.71 -4.69
CA TYR A 146 -7.51 -6.10 -4.34
C TYR A 146 -7.80 -6.34 -2.85
N GLY A 147 -7.71 -7.59 -2.42
CA GLY A 147 -7.81 -7.97 -1.01
C GLY A 147 -6.48 -8.39 -0.41
N GLY A 148 -6.48 -8.54 0.91
CA GLY A 148 -5.44 -9.18 1.69
C GLY A 148 -6.08 -10.19 2.65
N ARG A 149 -5.53 -11.40 2.73
CA ARG A 149 -6.05 -12.47 3.61
C ARG A 149 -5.20 -12.62 4.86
N PRO A 150 -5.72 -12.27 6.05
CA PRO A 150 -5.02 -12.55 7.32
C PRO A 150 -4.78 -14.05 7.53
N ASN A 151 -3.81 -14.38 8.38
CA ASN A 151 -3.52 -15.75 8.74
C ASN A 151 -4.40 -16.21 9.90
N TYR A 152 -5.50 -16.84 9.59
CA TYR A 152 -6.45 -17.34 10.60
C TYR A 152 -6.04 -18.68 11.24
N THR A 153 -5.03 -19.38 10.73
CA THR A 153 -4.68 -20.72 11.20
C THR A 153 -3.75 -20.73 12.40
N GLY A 154 -3.24 -19.56 12.81
CA GLY A 154 -2.25 -19.46 13.89
C GLY A 154 -0.91 -20.17 13.63
N LYS A 155 -0.79 -20.91 12.55
CA LYS A 155 0.50 -21.42 12.10
C LYS A 155 1.28 -20.28 11.48
N ALA A 156 2.45 -19.97 12.04
CA ALA A 156 3.44 -19.19 11.31
C ALA A 156 3.70 -19.96 10.02
N THR A 157 3.15 -19.47 8.90
CA THR A 157 3.70 -19.87 7.63
C THR A 157 5.11 -19.28 7.63
N SER A 158 6.13 -20.13 7.57
CA SER A 158 7.44 -19.72 7.07
C SER A 158 7.16 -18.80 5.88
N ALA A 159 7.91 -17.70 5.78
CA ALA A 159 7.86 -16.87 4.58
C ALA A 159 7.85 -17.82 3.38
N PRO A 160 6.95 -17.63 2.39
CA PRO A 160 6.96 -18.48 1.22
C PRO A 160 8.39 -18.51 0.69
N ASP A 161 8.90 -19.70 0.41
CA ASP A 161 10.17 -19.86 -0.29
C ASP A 161 10.16 -18.86 -1.46
N ASP A 162 11.22 -18.06 -1.59
CA ASP A 162 11.29 -16.85 -2.43
C ASP A 162 10.99 -17.04 -3.94
N LYS A 163 10.33 -18.13 -4.33
CA LYS A 163 10.16 -18.53 -5.73
C LYS A 163 8.75 -18.42 -6.29
N GLU A 164 7.69 -18.32 -5.48
CA GLU A 164 6.33 -18.06 -5.99
C GLU A 164 5.73 -16.84 -5.29
N GLY A 165 5.99 -15.68 -5.86
CA GLY A 165 5.50 -14.40 -5.40
C GLY A 165 4.02 -14.18 -5.73
N LEU A 166 3.51 -13.14 -5.13
CA LEU A 166 2.20 -12.52 -5.27
C LEU A 166 1.63 -12.60 -6.70
N PHE A 167 0.47 -13.22 -6.89
CA PHE A 167 -0.17 -13.41 -8.21
C PHE A 167 0.66 -14.20 -9.24
N GLY A 168 1.49 -15.15 -8.80
CA GLY A 168 2.48 -15.73 -9.70
C GLY A 168 3.65 -14.79 -10.00
N MET A 169 3.81 -13.72 -9.20
CA MET A 169 4.90 -12.76 -9.37
C MET A 169 6.21 -13.31 -8.83
N THR A 170 7.26 -13.22 -9.64
CA THR A 170 8.62 -13.41 -9.16
C THR A 170 9.06 -12.20 -8.34
N MET A 171 9.35 -12.41 -7.05
CA MET A 171 9.90 -11.37 -6.17
C MET A 171 11.42 -11.34 -6.27
N TYR A 172 11.98 -10.14 -6.23
CA TYR A 172 13.43 -9.92 -6.31
C TYR A 172 13.97 -9.38 -4.99
N ALA A 173 15.21 -9.73 -4.65
CA ALA A 173 15.88 -9.24 -3.46
C ALA A 173 15.77 -7.72 -3.30
N PRO A 174 15.54 -7.20 -2.08
CA PRO A 174 15.40 -5.77 -1.86
C PRO A 174 16.62 -4.99 -2.35
N ARG A 175 16.40 -3.76 -2.80
CA ARG A 175 17.46 -2.81 -3.12
C ARG A 175 17.35 -1.61 -2.21
N THR A 176 18.48 -1.14 -1.71
CA THR A 176 18.53 0.00 -0.80
C THR A 176 19.59 0.99 -1.23
N ARG A 177 19.19 2.26 -1.32
CA ARG A 177 20.07 3.41 -1.44
C ARG A 177 20.18 4.11 -0.09
N LYS A 178 21.39 4.42 0.34
CA LYS A 178 21.70 5.16 1.57
C LYS A 178 22.44 6.48 1.30
N LYS A 179 22.90 6.72 0.07
CA LYS A 179 23.56 7.97 -0.32
C LYS A 179 22.54 9.07 -0.55
N ASP A 180 22.86 10.25 -0.08
CA ASP A 180 22.04 11.45 -0.29
C ASP A 180 21.89 11.79 -1.78
N LEU A 181 20.70 12.28 -2.14
CA LEU A 181 20.39 12.76 -3.47
C LEU A 181 19.58 14.06 -3.36
N LYS A 182 20.15 15.18 -3.78
CA LYS A 182 19.45 16.45 -3.89
C LYS A 182 18.35 16.35 -4.95
N LEU A 183 17.14 16.78 -4.60
CA LEU A 183 15.98 16.72 -5.48
C LEU A 183 15.69 18.11 -6.05
N PRO A 184 15.66 18.26 -7.38
CA PRO A 184 15.35 19.55 -7.99
C PRO A 184 13.87 19.87 -7.87
N LYS A 185 13.53 21.11 -7.49
CA LYS A 185 12.14 21.57 -7.41
C LYS A 185 11.44 21.48 -8.78
N GLY A 186 10.23 20.93 -8.80
CA GLY A 186 9.34 20.86 -9.96
C GLY A 186 9.82 19.94 -11.09
N LYS A 187 10.88 19.15 -10.88
CA LYS A 187 11.42 18.25 -11.91
C LYS A 187 11.41 16.80 -11.43
N TRP A 188 10.97 15.90 -12.30
CA TRP A 188 11.07 14.47 -12.06
C TRP A 188 12.53 14.01 -12.06
N LYS A 189 12.97 13.44 -10.96
CA LYS A 189 14.31 12.88 -10.80
C LYS A 189 14.21 11.35 -10.68
N THR A 190 14.90 10.63 -11.56
CA THR A 190 15.05 9.17 -11.46
C THR A 190 15.65 8.81 -10.11
N LEU A 191 15.04 7.87 -9.41
CA LEU A 191 15.53 7.33 -8.15
C LEU A 191 16.56 6.22 -8.43
N PRO A 192 17.81 6.39 -8.01
CA PRO A 192 18.74 5.27 -7.93
C PRO A 192 18.25 4.24 -6.90
N ILE A 193 18.44 2.97 -7.19
CA ILE A 193 17.96 1.87 -6.35
C ILE A 193 19.02 1.34 -5.39
N ASP A 194 20.25 1.77 -5.55
CA ASP A 194 21.40 1.41 -4.70
C ASP A 194 22.46 2.52 -4.70
N ASP A 195 23.51 2.32 -3.92
CA ASP A 195 24.62 3.28 -3.77
C ASP A 195 25.61 3.27 -4.95
N LYS A 196 25.40 2.42 -5.95
CA LYS A 196 26.12 2.37 -7.23
C LYS A 196 25.38 3.13 -8.35
N ASP A 197 24.34 3.87 -7.99
CA ASP A 197 23.50 4.66 -8.89
C ASP A 197 22.76 3.83 -9.99
N ASN A 198 22.61 2.52 -9.78
CA ASN A 198 21.69 1.73 -10.60
C ASN A 198 20.27 2.27 -10.48
N SER A 199 19.52 2.29 -11.57
CA SER A 199 18.17 2.86 -11.60
C SER A 199 17.09 1.92 -12.12
N SER A 200 17.46 0.71 -12.56
CA SER A 200 16.49 -0.26 -13.09
C SER A 200 15.97 -1.15 -11.98
N LEU A 201 14.70 -0.97 -11.60
CA LEU A 201 14.00 -1.82 -10.63
C LEU A 201 13.77 -3.21 -11.18
N LEU A 202 13.31 -3.30 -12.43
CA LEU A 202 13.03 -4.54 -13.15
C LEU A 202 13.51 -4.42 -14.58
N THR A 203 13.91 -5.56 -15.17
CA THR A 203 14.42 -5.70 -16.52
C THR A 203 13.76 -6.87 -17.22
N GLY A 204 13.87 -6.97 -18.54
CA GLY A 204 13.36 -8.12 -19.32
C GLY A 204 11.83 -8.22 -19.33
N LEU A 205 11.14 -7.07 -19.28
CA LEU A 205 9.68 -7.05 -19.22
C LEU A 205 9.07 -7.33 -20.59
N LYS A 206 8.03 -8.17 -20.60
CA LYS A 206 7.21 -8.48 -21.76
C LYS A 206 5.89 -7.70 -21.72
N PRO A 207 5.20 -7.49 -22.84
CA PRO A 207 3.84 -6.98 -22.82
C PRO A 207 2.93 -7.88 -21.96
N GLY A 208 2.17 -7.28 -21.07
CA GLY A 208 1.30 -8.00 -20.14
C GLY A 208 1.90 -8.23 -18.75
N ASP A 209 3.23 -8.13 -18.56
CA ASP A 209 3.85 -8.27 -17.25
C ASP A 209 3.28 -7.20 -16.27
N ASP A 210 2.81 -7.65 -15.13
CA ASP A 210 2.40 -6.78 -14.03
C ASP A 210 3.59 -6.54 -13.10
N VAL A 211 3.81 -5.30 -12.75
CA VAL A 211 4.92 -4.83 -11.90
C VAL A 211 4.38 -4.28 -10.61
N LEU A 212 4.93 -4.77 -9.49
CA LEU A 212 4.67 -4.25 -8.16
C LEU A 212 5.98 -3.73 -7.55
N VAL A 213 5.94 -2.52 -7.01
CA VAL A 213 7.07 -1.93 -6.29
C VAL A 213 6.57 -1.30 -5.00
N ASN A 214 7.04 -1.78 -3.85
CA ASN A 214 6.89 -1.12 -2.57
C ASN A 214 8.17 -0.31 -2.32
N ALA A 215 8.04 1.01 -2.21
CA ALA A 215 9.16 1.91 -1.94
C ALA A 215 8.98 2.58 -0.58
N SER A 216 10.00 2.48 0.29
CA SER A 216 10.12 3.27 1.51
C SER A 216 11.15 4.37 1.24
N ILE A 217 10.76 5.62 1.42
CA ILE A 217 11.52 6.81 1.01
C ILE A 217 11.66 7.75 2.19
N ALA A 218 12.90 8.09 2.55
CA ALA A 218 13.21 9.08 3.57
C ALA A 218 13.68 10.40 2.92
N LEU A 219 13.01 11.48 3.27
CA LEU A 219 13.26 12.83 2.77
C LEU A 219 13.62 13.78 3.91
N LYS A 220 14.69 14.53 3.74
CA LYS A 220 15.07 15.66 4.59
C LYS A 220 14.70 16.96 3.89
N GLY A 221 14.19 17.94 4.64
CA GLY A 221 13.88 19.26 4.11
C GLY A 221 12.55 19.37 3.35
N LEU A 222 11.70 18.33 3.37
CA LEU A 222 10.32 18.44 2.88
C LEU A 222 9.46 19.08 3.99
N PRO A 223 8.92 20.30 3.80
CA PRO A 223 8.11 20.97 4.83
C PRO A 223 6.87 20.17 5.20
N LYS A 224 6.39 20.34 6.44
CA LYS A 224 5.13 19.75 6.90
C LYS A 224 3.98 20.17 5.97
N GLY A 225 3.22 19.18 5.49
CA GLY A 225 2.11 19.40 4.56
C GLY A 225 2.51 19.57 3.09
N ALA A 226 3.81 19.76 2.78
CA ALA A 226 4.27 19.78 1.39
C ALA A 226 4.27 18.37 0.80
N GLU A 227 4.13 18.28 -0.53
CA GLU A 227 4.01 17.02 -1.23
C GLU A 227 5.29 16.66 -1.99
N ALA A 228 5.57 15.36 -2.01
CA ALA A 228 6.46 14.71 -2.96
C ALA A 228 5.67 13.63 -3.70
N GLN A 229 5.85 13.53 -5.01
CA GLN A 229 5.17 12.55 -5.84
C GLN A 229 6.15 11.50 -6.34
N VAL A 230 5.77 10.22 -6.29
CA VAL A 230 6.58 9.09 -6.74
C VAL A 230 5.79 8.27 -7.74
N ARG A 231 6.42 7.89 -8.85
CA ARG A 231 5.80 7.03 -9.86
C ARG A 231 6.79 6.08 -10.54
N LEU A 232 6.26 5.04 -11.17
CA LEU A 232 7.02 4.17 -12.06
C LEU A 232 6.98 4.71 -13.48
N TYR A 233 8.07 4.50 -14.22
CA TYR A 233 8.09 4.74 -15.66
C TYR A 233 8.86 3.66 -16.41
N ALA A 234 8.44 3.41 -17.66
CA ALA A 234 9.08 2.44 -18.53
C ALA A 234 10.14 3.10 -19.40
N VAL A 235 11.21 2.39 -19.66
CA VAL A 235 12.25 2.78 -20.60
C VAL A 235 12.61 1.62 -21.53
N SER A 236 12.98 1.95 -22.76
CA SER A 236 13.63 1.04 -23.68
C SER A 236 15.15 1.23 -23.57
N TYR A 237 15.85 0.17 -23.19
CA TYR A 237 17.28 0.18 -22.88
C TYR A 237 18.06 -0.72 -23.85
N LYS A 238 19.23 -0.25 -24.26
CA LYS A 238 20.29 -1.04 -24.93
C LYS A 238 21.62 -0.53 -24.43
N LYS A 239 22.52 -1.43 -24.01
CA LYS A 239 23.86 -1.05 -23.53
C LYS A 239 24.60 -0.23 -24.61
N GLY A 240 25.31 0.81 -24.20
CA GLY A 240 26.05 1.69 -25.11
C GLY A 240 25.19 2.66 -25.93
N THR A 241 23.88 2.72 -25.70
CA THR A 241 22.99 3.65 -26.42
C THR A 241 22.17 4.50 -25.47
N LYS A 242 21.63 5.63 -25.98
CA LYS A 242 20.71 6.48 -25.22
C LYS A 242 19.46 5.69 -24.81
N THR A 243 19.16 5.70 -23.50
CA THR A 243 17.92 5.16 -22.96
C THR A 243 16.74 5.98 -23.47
N ARG A 244 15.71 5.33 -24.00
CA ARG A 244 14.49 5.98 -24.48
C ARG A 244 13.40 5.86 -23.42
N ARG A 245 12.83 6.99 -22.96
CA ARG A 245 11.65 7.01 -22.13
C ARG A 245 10.44 6.59 -22.98
N LEU A 246 9.56 5.74 -22.42
CA LEU A 246 8.36 5.26 -23.09
C LEU A 246 7.12 5.92 -22.46
N SER A 247 6.79 5.53 -21.23
CA SER A 247 5.59 6.05 -20.56
C SER A 247 5.79 6.06 -19.06
N ALA A 248 5.02 6.89 -18.35
CA ALA A 248 4.96 6.93 -16.90
C ALA A 248 3.60 6.43 -16.40
N GLY A 249 3.58 5.82 -15.22
CA GLY A 249 2.37 5.45 -14.48
C GLY A 249 1.83 6.63 -13.66
N TYR A 250 0.75 6.36 -12.93
CA TYR A 250 0.20 7.29 -11.95
C TYR A 250 1.18 7.54 -10.81
N ALA A 251 1.21 8.77 -10.32
CA ALA A 251 2.00 9.14 -9.15
C ALA A 251 1.24 8.81 -7.86
N GLN A 252 2.00 8.49 -6.82
CA GLN A 252 1.51 8.45 -5.44
C GLN A 252 2.23 9.51 -4.63
N GLU A 253 1.55 10.04 -3.63
CA GLU A 253 1.99 11.17 -2.84
C GLU A 253 2.61 10.73 -1.52
N ILE A 254 3.64 11.48 -1.11
CA ILE A 254 4.24 11.45 0.22
C ILE A 254 4.07 12.86 0.78
N VAL A 255 3.40 12.97 1.92
CA VAL A 255 3.18 14.26 2.59
C VAL A 255 4.26 14.49 3.63
N GLY A 256 4.84 15.68 3.61
CA GLY A 256 5.87 16.13 4.53
C GLY A 256 5.40 16.14 5.98
N THR A 257 6.27 15.71 6.88
CA THR A 257 6.07 15.72 8.34
C THR A 257 7.00 16.73 9.01
N ALA A 258 6.79 17.03 10.28
CA ALA A 258 7.75 17.81 11.04
C ALA A 258 9.08 17.02 11.15
N GLY A 259 10.19 17.60 10.73
CA GLY A 259 11.51 16.98 10.70
C GLY A 259 11.77 16.17 9.42
N ASN A 260 12.26 14.92 9.57
CA ASN A 260 12.50 14.04 8.44
C ASN A 260 11.22 13.28 8.08
N THR A 261 10.84 13.32 6.81
CA THR A 261 9.68 12.61 6.28
C THR A 261 10.06 11.19 5.89
N LEU A 262 9.36 10.20 6.44
CA LEU A 262 9.42 8.81 6.00
C LEU A 262 8.10 8.45 5.32
N GLY A 263 8.13 8.29 4.00
CA GLY A 263 6.99 7.87 3.19
C GLY A 263 7.11 6.43 2.71
N ALA A 264 5.98 5.75 2.62
CA ALA A 264 5.88 4.44 1.98
C ALA A 264 4.83 4.50 0.87
N VAL A 265 5.23 4.08 -0.34
CA VAL A 265 4.33 4.04 -1.51
C VAL A 265 4.33 2.65 -2.14
N THR A 266 3.15 2.23 -2.56
CA THR A 266 2.98 1.00 -3.35
C THR A 266 2.62 1.37 -4.77
N LEU A 267 3.52 1.11 -5.68
CA LEU A 267 3.40 1.46 -7.09
C LEU A 267 3.13 0.19 -7.90
N MET A 268 2.07 0.22 -8.69
CA MET A 268 1.72 -0.89 -9.59
C MET A 268 1.68 -0.39 -11.03
N ARG A 269 2.09 -1.26 -11.95
CA ARG A 269 2.07 -0.93 -13.36
C ARG A 269 2.01 -2.20 -14.21
N ARG A 270 1.14 -2.22 -15.22
CA ARG A 270 1.18 -3.20 -16.31
C ARG A 270 2.12 -2.71 -17.41
N ASN A 271 3.02 -3.57 -17.86
CA ASN A 271 3.85 -3.25 -19.01
C ASN A 271 3.07 -3.52 -20.31
N THR A 272 2.86 -2.48 -21.09
CA THR A 272 2.20 -2.55 -22.41
C THR A 272 3.18 -2.48 -23.57
N HIS A 273 4.48 -2.31 -23.27
CA HIS A 273 5.51 -2.09 -24.29
C HIS A 273 6.18 -3.38 -24.71
N LYS A 274 6.32 -3.58 -26.03
CA LYS A 274 7.15 -4.60 -26.64
C LYS A 274 8.57 -4.07 -26.83
N ALA A 275 9.57 -4.88 -26.52
CA ALA A 275 10.95 -4.54 -26.78
C ALA A 275 11.24 -4.57 -28.30
N ALA A 276 11.89 -3.54 -28.81
CA ALA A 276 12.46 -3.56 -30.16
C ALA A 276 13.69 -4.48 -30.19
N SER A 277 14.10 -4.94 -31.36
CA SER A 277 15.25 -5.82 -31.54
C SER A 277 16.52 -5.27 -30.86
N GLY A 278 17.17 -6.12 -30.07
CA GLY A 278 18.37 -5.78 -29.31
C GLY A 278 18.18 -4.78 -28.17
N ARG A 279 16.93 -4.50 -27.79
CA ARG A 279 16.59 -3.62 -26.66
C ARG A 279 15.82 -4.38 -25.58
N ASP A 280 15.82 -3.83 -24.38
CA ASP A 280 15.19 -4.38 -23.18
C ASP A 280 14.20 -3.38 -22.60
N ILE A 281 13.04 -3.81 -22.14
CA ILE A 281 12.09 -2.98 -21.41
C ILE A 281 12.41 -3.05 -19.92
N ARG A 282 12.62 -1.88 -19.32
CA ARG A 282 12.94 -1.74 -17.89
C ARG A 282 11.98 -0.81 -17.21
N ILE A 283 11.73 -1.06 -15.93
CA ILE A 283 10.97 -0.16 -15.05
C ILE A 283 11.95 0.54 -14.12
N ARG A 284 11.74 1.84 -13.97
CA ARG A 284 12.43 2.74 -13.05
C ARG A 284 11.42 3.49 -12.20
N ALA A 285 11.85 4.00 -11.06
CA ALA A 285 11.08 4.95 -10.26
C ALA A 285 11.64 6.36 -10.43
N GLU A 286 10.78 7.34 -10.29
CA GLU A 286 11.17 8.75 -10.24
C GLU A 286 10.35 9.49 -9.16
N ILE A 287 10.93 10.55 -8.63
CA ILE A 287 10.32 11.43 -7.63
C ILE A 287 10.29 12.86 -8.13
N CYS A 288 9.24 13.60 -7.78
CA CYS A 288 9.13 15.03 -7.96
C CYS A 288 8.81 15.67 -6.62
N VAL A 289 9.49 16.77 -6.30
CA VAL A 289 9.23 17.62 -5.12
C VAL A 289 8.91 19.02 -5.59
N TYR A 290 7.97 19.70 -4.95
CA TYR A 290 7.53 21.04 -5.33
C TYR A 290 8.16 22.14 -4.47
N THR A 291 9.02 21.75 -3.53
CA THR A 291 9.77 22.64 -2.63
C THR A 291 11.27 22.51 -2.88
N SER A 292 12.02 23.57 -2.75
CA SER A 292 13.50 23.57 -2.84
C SER A 292 14.13 23.05 -1.55
N GLY A 293 15.39 22.60 -1.61
CA GLY A 293 16.16 22.15 -0.45
C GLY A 293 15.84 20.72 0.02
N VAL A 294 15.00 19.97 -0.70
CA VAL A 294 14.66 18.59 -0.35
C VAL A 294 15.77 17.63 -0.78
N THR A 295 16.15 16.75 0.12
CA THR A 295 17.16 15.70 -0.11
C THR A 295 16.55 14.33 0.20
N LEU A 296 16.67 13.37 -0.74
CA LEU A 296 16.44 11.96 -0.47
C LEU A 296 17.65 11.44 0.32
N THR A 297 17.40 10.92 1.53
CA THR A 297 18.46 10.37 2.39
C THR A 297 18.48 8.84 2.38
N ARG A 298 17.37 8.21 2.06
CA ARG A 298 17.26 6.76 1.91
C ARG A 298 16.11 6.40 0.98
N ALA A 299 16.30 5.36 0.18
CA ALA A 299 15.23 4.69 -0.54
C ALA A 299 15.43 3.17 -0.47
N GLN A 300 14.38 2.44 -0.17
CA GLN A 300 14.38 0.97 -0.16
C GLN A 300 13.25 0.47 -1.04
N PHE A 301 13.55 -0.48 -1.92
CA PHE A 301 12.61 -1.00 -2.91
C PHE A 301 12.46 -2.51 -2.76
N HIS A 302 11.23 -2.97 -2.53
CA HIS A 302 10.79 -4.34 -2.70
C HIS A 302 10.02 -4.42 -4.02
N ARG A 303 10.34 -5.34 -4.88
CA ARG A 303 9.83 -5.37 -6.24
C ARG A 303 9.56 -6.77 -6.75
N GLY A 304 8.54 -6.91 -7.57
CA GLY A 304 8.16 -8.16 -8.22
C GLY A 304 7.53 -7.94 -9.58
N LYS A 305 7.50 -8.99 -10.39
CA LYS A 305 6.76 -9.04 -11.65
C LYS A 305 6.02 -10.37 -11.80
N ALA A 306 4.82 -10.33 -12.43
CA ALA A 306 4.07 -11.47 -12.90
C ALA A 306 4.09 -11.52 -14.43
#